data_6216a58e6a6f59a0b70bbeb4ff94a538
#
_entry.id   6216a58e6a6f59a0b70bbeb4ff94a538
#
_cell.length_a   1.000
_cell.length_b   1.000
_cell.length_c   1.000
_cell.angle_alpha   90.00
_cell.angle_beta   90.00
_cell.angle_gamma   90.00
#
_symmetry.space_group_name_H-M   'P 1'
#
loop_
_entity.id
_entity.type
_entity.pdbx_description
1 polymer ?
#
loop_
_entity_poly.entity_id
_entity_poly.type
_entity_poly.pdbx_seq_one_letter_code
_entity_poly.pdbx_strand_id
1 'polypeptide(L)'
;MPASLKGIRVLEMSQIMAGPTCGLLLADLGAEVIKVEKTTGGDDTRRFLPPDIKGEAAAFMMMNRNKKGIALNLKDKDGIEIFKRMVKNSDVVLENFRKGTLEKLGIGYDVISKINPKIILCEISGYGRTGPYADKGGFDLVAQGMSGLMSITGESKDKPPMKVGAPITDITAGLLATSGILAALVHRNKTGEGQKVDTSLFEAGIVHTYWQSAIAGATGESPGPLGSAHPLTAPYQAFKTKDKWITVGASNQNTWLMLLKAIDRMDLQENEMFSSNFNRKENIKQLVEILNSELVKKTSKEWLKIFDDNGLPCGPINSINEMFVDPQTIEREMIIDVDNKKAGKSKAIGMPIKFSKSKTEKSKGAPNLGEHTKEIMKIFDYNDKQIDDFYNRKIII
;
A
#
# COMPACT_ATOMS: atom_id res chain seq x y z
N MET A 1 -25.23 -2.19 -10.27
CA MET A 1 -25.38 -1.69 -8.90
C MET A 1 -24.38 -0.56 -8.68
N PRO A 2 -24.63 0.38 -7.78
CA PRO A 2 -23.68 1.45 -7.50
C PRO A 2 -22.42 0.91 -6.84
N ALA A 3 -21.35 1.72 -6.84
CA ALA A 3 -20.14 1.45 -6.09
C ALA A 3 -20.41 1.54 -4.57
N SER A 4 -19.63 0.81 -3.76
CA SER A 4 -19.91 0.61 -2.34
C SER A 4 -19.87 1.92 -1.52
N LEU A 5 -19.01 2.87 -1.89
CA LEU A 5 -18.86 4.16 -1.22
C LEU A 5 -19.50 5.33 -1.99
N LYS A 6 -20.41 5.03 -2.93
CA LYS A 6 -21.12 6.10 -3.64
C LYS A 6 -21.88 7.00 -2.67
N GLY A 7 -21.63 8.31 -2.75
CA GLY A 7 -22.19 9.33 -1.87
C GLY A 7 -21.31 9.67 -0.66
N ILE A 8 -20.21 8.97 -0.45
CA ILE A 8 -19.19 9.33 0.55
C ILE A 8 -18.21 10.32 -0.09
N ARG A 9 -17.93 11.43 0.61
CA ARG A 9 -16.97 12.45 0.19
C ARG A 9 -15.78 12.52 1.15
N VAL A 10 -14.58 12.46 0.57
CA VAL A 10 -13.31 12.47 1.29
C VAL A 10 -12.50 13.71 0.89
N LEU A 11 -12.08 14.51 1.87
CA LEU A 11 -11.11 15.58 1.69
C LEU A 11 -9.72 15.02 2.02
N GLU A 12 -8.93 14.78 0.99
CA GLU A 12 -7.57 14.23 1.13
C GLU A 12 -6.55 15.35 1.12
N MET A 13 -5.95 15.65 2.28
CA MET A 13 -4.86 16.63 2.44
C MET A 13 -3.48 15.96 2.43
N SER A 14 -3.45 14.66 2.35
CA SER A 14 -2.23 13.85 2.45
C SER A 14 -1.30 13.99 1.24
N GLN A 15 -0.02 13.64 1.42
CA GLN A 15 1.02 13.73 0.40
C GLN A 15 1.84 12.44 0.33
N ILE A 16 2.59 12.30 -0.73
CA ILE A 16 3.57 11.22 -0.99
C ILE A 16 2.89 9.88 -1.22
N MET A 17 2.83 8.98 -0.20
CA MET A 17 2.47 7.59 -0.42
C MET A 17 1.31 7.11 0.48
N ALA A 18 1.46 7.14 1.80
CA ALA A 18 0.55 6.45 2.72
C ALA A 18 -0.89 6.94 2.62
N GLY A 19 -1.11 8.25 2.77
CA GLY A 19 -2.43 8.85 2.60
C GLY A 19 -2.96 8.74 1.18
N PRO A 20 -2.19 9.09 0.14
CA PRO A 20 -2.61 8.88 -1.25
C PRO A 20 -3.00 7.45 -1.60
N THR A 21 -2.37 6.43 -1.01
CA THR A 21 -2.79 5.02 -1.14
C THR A 21 -4.19 4.79 -0.56
N CYS A 22 -4.45 5.31 0.64
CA CYS A 22 -5.78 5.26 1.25
C CYS A 22 -6.83 5.96 0.38
N GLY A 23 -6.55 7.20 -0.05
CA GLY A 23 -7.45 7.97 -0.91
C GLY A 23 -7.73 7.29 -2.24
N LEU A 24 -6.73 6.64 -2.85
CA LEU A 24 -6.89 5.87 -4.08
C LEU A 24 -7.86 4.70 -3.91
N LEU A 25 -7.72 3.93 -2.83
CA LEU A 25 -8.61 2.80 -2.54
C LEU A 25 -10.04 3.26 -2.27
N LEU A 26 -10.22 4.36 -1.52
CA LEU A 26 -11.55 4.92 -1.28
C LEU A 26 -12.19 5.43 -2.59
N ALA A 27 -11.41 6.04 -3.48
CA ALA A 27 -11.87 6.48 -4.79
C ALA A 27 -12.30 5.30 -5.68
N ASP A 28 -11.52 4.22 -5.71
CA ASP A 28 -11.85 2.99 -6.43
C ASP A 28 -13.11 2.30 -5.90
N LEU A 29 -13.35 2.41 -4.59
CA LEU A 29 -14.58 1.94 -3.95
C LEU A 29 -15.78 2.86 -4.20
N GLY A 30 -15.60 3.98 -4.89
CA GLY A 30 -16.65 4.89 -5.33
C GLY A 30 -16.87 6.13 -4.47
N ALA A 31 -15.99 6.42 -3.53
CA ALA A 31 -16.01 7.70 -2.82
C ALA A 31 -15.60 8.85 -3.75
N GLU A 32 -16.21 10.02 -3.58
CA GLU A 32 -15.72 11.25 -4.18
C GLU A 32 -14.52 11.76 -3.38
N VAL A 33 -13.30 11.46 -3.86
CA VAL A 33 -12.07 11.92 -3.20
C VAL A 33 -11.61 13.23 -3.81
N ILE A 34 -11.59 14.27 -3.00
CA ILE A 34 -11.09 15.61 -3.34
C ILE A 34 -9.71 15.76 -2.71
N LYS A 35 -8.68 15.73 -3.55
CA LYS A 35 -7.30 16.00 -3.15
C LYS A 35 -7.08 17.49 -3.01
N VAL A 36 -6.84 17.93 -1.78
CA VAL A 36 -6.58 19.32 -1.42
C VAL A 36 -5.08 19.53 -1.41
N GLU A 37 -4.58 20.25 -2.39
CA GLU A 37 -3.14 20.52 -2.57
C GLU A 37 -2.81 21.98 -2.26
N LYS A 38 -1.57 22.24 -1.85
CA LYS A 38 -1.06 23.62 -1.75
C LYS A 38 -0.96 24.24 -3.15
N THR A 39 -1.23 25.55 -3.26
CA THR A 39 -1.15 26.27 -4.53
C THR A 39 0.27 26.34 -5.10
N THR A 40 1.30 26.18 -4.27
CA THR A 40 2.70 26.22 -4.69
C THR A 40 3.24 24.80 -4.85
N GLY A 41 3.24 24.29 -6.07
CA GLY A 41 3.84 23.00 -6.44
C GLY A 41 3.06 21.73 -6.04
N GLY A 42 1.91 21.84 -5.40
CA GLY A 42 1.04 20.71 -5.06
C GLY A 42 1.66 19.71 -4.10
N ASP A 43 1.28 18.43 -4.25
CA ASP A 43 1.88 17.28 -3.58
C ASP A 43 3.36 17.15 -3.97
N ASP A 44 4.22 16.81 -3.01
CA ASP A 44 5.65 16.73 -3.26
C ASP A 44 6.03 15.65 -4.27
N THR A 45 5.20 14.62 -4.46
CA THR A 45 5.39 13.60 -5.50
C THR A 45 5.29 14.14 -6.93
N ARG A 46 4.68 15.33 -7.13
CA ARG A 46 4.70 16.00 -8.45
C ARG A 46 6.10 16.39 -8.90
N ARG A 47 7.07 16.45 -7.97
CA ARG A 47 8.48 16.77 -8.22
C ARG A 47 9.40 15.56 -8.26
N PHE A 48 8.88 14.35 -8.12
CA PHE A 48 9.67 13.11 -8.22
C PHE A 48 9.92 12.76 -9.70
N LEU A 49 10.82 13.52 -10.29
CA LEU A 49 11.24 13.45 -11.68
C LEU A 49 12.74 13.17 -11.76
N PRO A 50 13.22 12.38 -12.70
CA PRO A 50 12.49 11.42 -13.53
C PRO A 50 12.02 10.20 -12.72
N PRO A 51 11.13 9.30 -13.23
CA PRO A 51 10.54 9.31 -14.56
C PRO A 51 9.28 10.18 -14.64
N ASP A 52 9.02 10.69 -15.83
CA ASP A 52 7.82 11.45 -16.15
C ASP A 52 7.12 10.96 -17.42
N ILE A 53 5.86 11.36 -17.60
CA ILE A 53 5.09 11.20 -18.83
C ILE A 53 4.64 12.59 -19.25
N LYS A 54 5.27 13.16 -20.27
CA LYS A 54 5.03 14.53 -20.77
C LYS A 54 5.09 15.61 -19.65
N GLY A 55 6.07 15.47 -18.75
CA GLY A 55 6.31 16.39 -17.65
C GLY A 55 5.43 16.17 -16.40
N GLU A 56 4.58 15.13 -16.39
CA GLU A 56 3.85 14.71 -15.18
C GLU A 56 4.57 13.55 -14.47
N ALA A 57 4.82 13.68 -13.18
CA ALA A 57 5.53 12.67 -12.39
C ALA A 57 4.78 11.33 -12.39
N ALA A 58 5.43 10.26 -12.87
CA ALA A 58 4.83 8.93 -12.94
C ALA A 58 4.36 8.44 -11.55
N ALA A 59 5.12 8.74 -10.48
CA ALA A 59 4.75 8.39 -9.12
C ALA A 59 3.45 9.07 -8.68
N PHE A 60 3.26 10.38 -8.97
CA PHE A 60 2.02 11.07 -8.67
C PHE A 60 0.84 10.46 -9.43
N MET A 61 1.01 10.20 -10.72
CA MET A 61 -0.03 9.64 -11.58
C MET A 61 -0.49 8.26 -11.11
N MET A 62 0.44 7.41 -10.66
CA MET A 62 0.15 6.06 -10.18
C MET A 62 -0.77 6.05 -8.96
N MET A 63 -0.60 6.99 -8.02
CA MET A 63 -1.28 6.99 -6.72
C MET A 63 -2.50 7.91 -6.63
N ASN A 64 -2.74 8.76 -7.64
CA ASN A 64 -3.78 9.78 -7.54
C ASN A 64 -4.87 9.68 -8.61
N ARG A 65 -4.95 8.56 -9.33
CA ARG A 65 -6.04 8.30 -10.26
C ARG A 65 -7.40 8.28 -9.54
N ASN A 66 -8.47 8.54 -10.25
CA ASN A 66 -9.85 8.62 -9.74
C ASN A 66 -10.14 9.74 -8.74
N LYS A 67 -9.16 10.62 -8.44
CA LYS A 67 -9.37 11.76 -7.55
C LYS A 67 -9.71 13.03 -8.34
N LYS A 68 -10.45 13.95 -7.70
CA LYS A 68 -10.54 15.35 -8.14
C LYS A 68 -9.48 16.17 -7.42
N GLY A 69 -8.88 17.16 -8.07
CA GLY A 69 -7.85 18.02 -7.48
C GLY A 69 -8.33 19.46 -7.32
N ILE A 70 -8.16 20.00 -6.12
CA ILE A 70 -8.27 21.44 -5.82
C ILE A 70 -6.93 21.93 -5.27
N ALA A 71 -6.48 23.09 -5.74
CA ALA A 71 -5.33 23.75 -5.16
C ALA A 71 -5.79 24.93 -4.29
N LEU A 72 -5.47 24.87 -2.98
CA LEU A 72 -5.99 25.77 -1.96
C LEU A 72 -4.88 26.24 -1.01
N ASN A 73 -4.79 27.55 -0.83
CA ASN A 73 -3.83 28.15 0.10
C ASN A 73 -4.36 28.15 1.55
N LEU A 74 -4.06 27.10 2.30
CA LEU A 74 -4.46 26.95 3.70
C LEU A 74 -3.67 27.85 4.68
N LYS A 75 -2.72 28.66 4.21
CA LYS A 75 -2.07 29.69 5.02
C LYS A 75 -2.84 31.01 5.04
N ASP A 76 -3.79 31.15 4.13
CA ASP A 76 -4.67 32.32 4.05
C ASP A 76 -5.99 32.03 4.80
N LYS A 77 -6.56 33.06 5.43
CA LYS A 77 -7.81 32.95 6.19
C LYS A 77 -8.99 32.51 5.33
N ASP A 78 -9.09 33.03 4.11
CA ASP A 78 -10.15 32.62 3.20
C ASP A 78 -9.98 31.19 2.73
N GLY A 79 -8.74 30.73 2.53
CA GLY A 79 -8.46 29.33 2.23
C GLY A 79 -8.91 28.39 3.36
N ILE A 80 -8.70 28.78 4.62
CA ILE A 80 -9.20 28.05 5.79
C ILE A 80 -10.74 28.03 5.82
N GLU A 81 -11.41 29.15 5.56
CA GLU A 81 -12.88 29.22 5.55
C GLU A 81 -13.47 28.40 4.38
N ILE A 82 -12.82 28.38 3.23
CA ILE A 82 -13.19 27.49 2.13
C ILE A 82 -13.10 26.00 2.60
N PHE A 83 -12.00 25.63 3.22
CA PHE A 83 -11.82 24.26 3.73
C PHE A 83 -12.88 23.89 4.78
N LYS A 84 -13.16 24.76 5.74
CA LYS A 84 -14.22 24.54 6.74
C LYS A 84 -15.60 24.35 6.10
N ARG A 85 -15.89 25.12 5.06
CA ARG A 85 -17.14 24.97 4.30
C ARG A 85 -17.19 23.61 3.57
N MET A 86 -16.05 23.14 3.04
CA MET A 86 -15.94 21.80 2.46
C MET A 86 -16.19 20.71 3.51
N VAL A 87 -15.63 20.83 4.71
CA VAL A 87 -15.81 19.88 5.83
C VAL A 87 -17.28 19.72 6.19
N LYS A 88 -18.08 20.80 6.18
CA LYS A 88 -19.52 20.76 6.50
C LYS A 88 -20.31 19.75 5.67
N ASN A 89 -19.88 19.54 4.43
CA ASN A 89 -20.55 18.68 3.44
C ASN A 89 -19.68 17.47 3.01
N SER A 90 -18.79 17.03 3.90
CA SER A 90 -17.90 15.89 3.65
C SER A 90 -17.99 14.87 4.76
N ASP A 91 -17.53 13.66 4.50
CA ASP A 91 -17.64 12.52 5.40
C ASP A 91 -16.33 12.23 6.12
N VAL A 92 -15.20 12.44 5.42
CA VAL A 92 -13.86 12.08 5.90
C VAL A 92 -12.89 13.22 5.57
N VAL A 93 -12.02 13.54 6.52
CA VAL A 93 -10.77 14.27 6.30
C VAL A 93 -9.63 13.27 6.47
N LEU A 94 -8.77 13.16 5.47
CA LEU A 94 -7.60 12.28 5.47
C LEU A 94 -6.33 13.12 5.38
N GLU A 95 -5.41 12.93 6.32
CA GLU A 95 -4.15 13.67 6.35
C GLU A 95 -2.97 12.80 6.80
N ASN A 96 -1.74 13.24 6.46
CA ASN A 96 -0.50 12.62 6.94
C ASN A 96 0.57 13.67 7.29
N PHE A 97 0.16 14.80 7.84
CA PHE A 97 1.05 15.86 8.30
C PHE A 97 1.70 15.51 9.63
N ARG A 98 2.67 16.32 10.03
CA ARG A 98 3.22 16.29 11.37
C ARG A 98 2.16 16.66 12.40
N LYS A 99 2.23 16.05 13.57
CA LYS A 99 1.36 16.34 14.72
C LYS A 99 1.27 17.86 14.97
N GLY A 100 0.07 18.33 15.24
CA GLY A 100 -0.21 19.75 15.52
C GLY A 100 -0.31 20.65 14.27
N THR A 101 -0.18 20.10 13.05
CA THR A 101 -0.29 20.91 11.82
C THR A 101 -1.71 21.40 11.61
N LEU A 102 -2.73 20.54 11.74
CA LEU A 102 -4.13 20.94 11.58
C LEU A 102 -4.56 21.92 12.68
N GLU A 103 -4.10 21.72 13.91
CA GLU A 103 -4.36 22.61 15.04
C GLU A 103 -3.79 24.01 14.78
N LYS A 104 -2.55 24.10 14.29
CA LYS A 104 -1.92 25.39 13.91
C LYS A 104 -2.65 26.10 12.77
N LEU A 105 -3.27 25.35 11.87
CA LEU A 105 -4.10 25.88 10.80
C LEU A 105 -5.52 26.24 11.27
N GLY A 106 -5.91 25.94 12.52
CA GLY A 106 -7.26 26.18 13.04
C GLY A 106 -8.33 25.27 12.45
N ILE A 107 -7.94 24.06 11.99
CA ILE A 107 -8.81 23.02 11.42
C ILE A 107 -8.55 21.64 12.05
N GLY A 108 -8.02 21.59 13.29
CA GLY A 108 -7.90 20.36 14.06
C GLY A 108 -9.25 19.74 14.38
N TYR A 109 -9.24 18.50 14.89
CA TYR A 109 -10.47 17.73 15.10
C TYR A 109 -11.51 18.45 15.96
N ASP A 110 -11.08 19.13 17.02
CA ASP A 110 -11.97 19.90 17.92
C ASP A 110 -12.72 21.03 17.22
N VAL A 111 -12.20 21.54 16.11
CA VAL A 111 -12.83 22.55 15.28
C VAL A 111 -13.74 21.91 14.25
N ILE A 112 -13.24 20.95 13.49
CA ILE A 112 -14.00 20.36 12.38
C ILE A 112 -15.16 19.47 12.87
N SER A 113 -15.06 18.84 14.04
CA SER A 113 -16.15 18.07 14.65
C SER A 113 -17.31 18.95 15.13
N LYS A 114 -17.03 20.20 15.54
CA LYS A 114 -18.09 21.18 15.85
C LYS A 114 -18.81 21.67 14.59
N ILE A 115 -18.12 21.76 13.46
CA ILE A 115 -18.71 22.12 12.16
C ILE A 115 -19.56 20.96 11.61
N ASN A 116 -19.05 19.75 11.74
CA ASN A 116 -19.69 18.52 11.28
C ASN A 116 -19.46 17.40 12.31
N PRO A 117 -20.41 17.15 13.23
CA PRO A 117 -20.27 16.10 14.24
C PRO A 117 -20.15 14.66 13.67
N LYS A 118 -20.47 14.49 12.39
CA LYS A 118 -20.37 13.20 11.69
C LYS A 118 -19.04 13.01 10.98
N ILE A 119 -18.14 14.02 11.02
CA ILE A 119 -16.87 13.96 10.30
C ILE A 119 -15.93 12.90 10.90
N ILE A 120 -15.30 12.13 10.06
CA ILE A 120 -14.23 11.20 10.42
C ILE A 120 -12.91 11.88 10.07
N LEU A 121 -12.01 12.05 11.06
CA LEU A 121 -10.64 12.49 10.79
C LEU A 121 -9.72 11.27 10.82
N CYS A 122 -9.11 10.95 9.68
CA CYS A 122 -8.09 9.90 9.59
C CYS A 122 -6.69 10.52 9.50
N GLU A 123 -5.87 10.20 10.48
CA GLU A 123 -4.50 10.68 10.63
C GLU A 123 -3.53 9.52 10.42
N ILE A 124 -2.60 9.66 9.45
CA ILE A 124 -1.52 8.71 9.23
C ILE A 124 -0.20 9.38 9.59
N SER A 125 0.53 8.84 10.54
CA SER A 125 1.77 9.44 11.02
C SER A 125 2.94 8.45 11.00
N GLY A 126 4.14 8.90 11.38
CA GLY A 126 5.30 8.03 11.49
C GLY A 126 5.16 7.00 12.62
N TYR A 127 4.58 7.42 13.78
CA TYR A 127 4.61 6.63 15.02
C TYR A 127 3.32 6.66 15.84
N GLY A 128 2.22 7.16 15.29
CA GLY A 128 0.97 7.42 16.03
C GLY A 128 0.94 8.82 16.65
N ARG A 129 -0.26 9.26 17.05
CA ARG A 129 -0.48 10.59 17.63
C ARG A 129 -0.22 10.66 19.14
N THR A 130 0.09 9.51 19.75
CA THR A 130 0.39 9.38 21.19
C THR A 130 1.73 8.70 21.41
N GLY A 131 2.19 8.64 22.66
CA GLY A 131 3.44 7.98 23.03
C GLY A 131 4.70 8.83 22.79
N PRO A 132 5.88 8.29 23.13
CA PRO A 132 7.14 9.04 23.21
C PRO A 132 7.67 9.52 21.84
N TYR A 133 7.17 8.98 20.73
CA TYR A 133 7.61 9.33 19.39
C TYR A 133 6.58 10.13 18.58
N ALA A 134 5.46 10.53 19.19
CA ALA A 134 4.37 11.19 18.51
C ALA A 134 4.77 12.49 17.76
N ASP A 135 5.80 13.18 18.22
CA ASP A 135 6.31 14.42 17.61
C ASP A 135 7.45 14.17 16.60
N LYS A 136 7.92 12.91 16.46
CA LYS A 136 8.96 12.57 15.48
C LYS A 136 8.39 12.48 14.07
N GLY A 137 9.17 12.95 13.09
CA GLY A 137 8.90 12.66 11.68
C GLY A 137 9.24 11.21 11.38
N GLY A 138 8.43 10.57 10.52
CA GLY A 138 8.65 9.20 10.05
C GLY A 138 8.71 9.14 8.53
N PHE A 139 9.52 8.21 8.03
CA PHE A 139 9.57 7.78 6.64
C PHE A 139 9.60 6.25 6.61
N ASP A 140 9.16 5.68 5.50
CA ASP A 140 9.12 4.22 5.31
C ASP A 140 10.41 3.51 5.75
N LEU A 141 11.58 3.97 5.28
CA LEU A 141 12.87 3.37 5.65
C LEU A 141 13.10 3.35 7.16
N VAL A 142 12.78 4.46 7.84
CA VAL A 142 12.98 4.57 9.30
C VAL A 142 11.99 3.68 10.05
N ALA A 143 10.74 3.63 9.59
CA ALA A 143 9.71 2.76 10.15
C ALA A 143 10.07 1.27 9.96
N GLN A 144 10.56 0.87 8.79
CA GLN A 144 11.06 -0.50 8.56
C GLN A 144 12.21 -0.86 9.52
N GLY A 145 13.14 0.08 9.78
CA GLY A 145 14.22 -0.14 10.73
C GLY A 145 13.73 -0.29 12.17
N MET A 146 12.87 0.61 12.62
CA MET A 146 12.40 0.65 14.01
C MET A 146 11.37 -0.41 14.37
N SER A 147 10.57 -0.88 13.40
CA SER A 147 9.56 -1.93 13.61
C SER A 147 10.14 -3.34 13.69
N GLY A 148 11.44 -3.50 13.52
CA GLY A 148 12.09 -4.82 13.47
C GLY A 148 12.09 -5.47 12.08
N LEU A 149 11.38 -4.91 11.09
CA LEU A 149 11.24 -5.51 9.76
C LEU A 149 12.59 -5.66 9.05
N MET A 150 13.49 -4.66 9.15
CA MET A 150 14.82 -4.76 8.55
C MET A 150 15.73 -5.79 9.24
N SER A 151 15.49 -6.10 10.52
CA SER A 151 16.28 -7.10 11.24
C SER A 151 16.03 -8.54 10.76
N ILE A 152 14.91 -8.77 10.10
CA ILE A 152 14.48 -10.07 9.56
C ILE A 152 14.52 -10.12 8.03
N THR A 153 14.88 -9.01 7.37
CA THR A 153 14.96 -8.89 5.90
C THR A 153 16.41 -8.84 5.47
N GLY A 154 16.82 -9.75 4.59
CA GLY A 154 18.19 -9.83 4.09
C GLY A 154 18.67 -11.26 3.92
N GLU A 155 19.90 -11.41 3.51
CA GLU A 155 20.53 -12.71 3.22
C GLU A 155 20.85 -13.49 4.51
N SER A 156 21.53 -12.84 5.46
CA SER A 156 21.99 -13.43 6.72
C SER A 156 22.37 -12.35 7.74
N LYS A 157 22.56 -12.73 9.02
CA LYS A 157 22.89 -11.80 10.12
C LYS A 157 24.23 -11.08 9.97
N ASP A 158 25.17 -11.65 9.24
CA ASP A 158 26.51 -11.12 8.99
C ASP A 158 26.56 -10.16 7.78
N LYS A 159 25.47 -10.00 7.06
CA LYS A 159 25.34 -9.08 5.93
C LYS A 159 24.69 -7.77 6.35
N PRO A 160 24.89 -6.67 5.60
CA PRO A 160 24.21 -5.42 5.87
C PRO A 160 22.68 -5.58 5.91
N PRO A 161 22.00 -4.90 6.85
CA PRO A 161 20.53 -4.93 6.91
C PRO A 161 19.91 -4.38 5.62
N MET A 162 18.86 -5.02 5.16
CA MET A 162 18.15 -4.65 3.94
C MET A 162 16.73 -4.20 4.25
N LYS A 163 16.25 -3.21 3.50
CA LYS A 163 14.82 -2.89 3.50
C LYS A 163 14.07 -3.74 2.47
N VAL A 164 12.77 -3.90 2.66
CA VAL A 164 11.88 -4.37 1.58
C VAL A 164 11.94 -3.38 0.41
N GLY A 165 12.02 -3.86 -0.81
CA GLY A 165 12.19 -3.01 -2.00
C GLY A 165 11.07 -1.99 -2.21
N ALA A 166 9.82 -2.35 -1.90
CA ALA A 166 8.67 -1.45 -1.90
C ALA A 166 8.62 -0.62 -0.60
N PRO A 167 7.98 0.58 -0.60
CA PRO A 167 7.69 1.35 0.61
C PRO A 167 6.55 0.68 1.39
N ILE A 168 6.84 -0.47 1.98
CA ILE A 168 5.85 -1.42 2.51
C ILE A 168 5.08 -0.85 3.71
N THR A 169 5.73 -0.04 4.56
CA THR A 169 5.07 0.57 5.73
C THR A 169 4.12 1.68 5.33
N ASP A 170 4.45 2.47 4.30
CA ASP A 170 3.56 3.48 3.72
C ASP A 170 2.31 2.83 3.11
N ILE A 171 2.50 1.82 2.26
CA ILE A 171 1.40 1.11 1.59
C ILE A 171 0.49 0.47 2.63
N THR A 172 1.06 -0.24 3.60
CA THR A 172 0.29 -0.92 4.65
C THR A 172 -0.44 0.09 5.56
N ALA A 173 0.19 1.21 5.94
CA ALA A 173 -0.50 2.26 6.69
C ALA A 173 -1.70 2.83 5.90
N GLY A 174 -1.58 2.99 4.59
CA GLY A 174 -2.69 3.37 3.71
C GLY A 174 -3.84 2.34 3.71
N LEU A 175 -3.51 1.04 3.69
CA LEU A 175 -4.49 -0.05 3.80
C LEU A 175 -5.18 -0.07 5.17
N LEU A 176 -4.42 0.09 6.26
CA LEU A 176 -4.94 0.17 7.63
C LEU A 176 -5.85 1.40 7.80
N ALA A 177 -5.45 2.55 7.29
CA ALA A 177 -6.27 3.76 7.28
C ALA A 177 -7.59 3.55 6.52
N THR A 178 -7.55 2.89 5.36
CA THR A 178 -8.76 2.52 4.62
C THR A 178 -9.68 1.65 5.47
N SER A 179 -9.16 0.61 6.10
CA SER A 179 -9.92 -0.28 6.99
C SER A 179 -10.50 0.49 8.19
N GLY A 180 -9.71 1.37 8.80
CA GLY A 180 -10.13 2.23 9.90
C GLY A 180 -11.26 3.19 9.50
N ILE A 181 -11.17 3.83 8.33
CA ILE A 181 -12.23 4.70 7.79
C ILE A 181 -13.50 3.91 7.55
N LEU A 182 -13.42 2.72 6.93
CA LEU A 182 -14.59 1.87 6.70
C LEU A 182 -15.25 1.46 8.01
N ALA A 183 -14.47 1.07 9.03
CA ALA A 183 -14.98 0.76 10.36
C ALA A 183 -15.64 1.98 11.03
N ALA A 184 -15.04 3.16 10.91
CA ALA A 184 -15.59 4.41 11.42
C ALA A 184 -16.89 4.82 10.70
N LEU A 185 -17.02 4.57 9.39
CA LEU A 185 -18.26 4.77 8.65
C LEU A 185 -19.38 3.83 9.13
N VAL A 186 -19.05 2.56 9.40
CA VAL A 186 -20.01 1.60 9.99
C VAL A 186 -20.47 2.05 11.38
N HIS A 187 -19.53 2.49 12.24
CA HIS A 187 -19.84 3.06 13.55
C HIS A 187 -20.77 4.27 13.43
N ARG A 188 -20.40 5.23 12.58
CA ARG A 188 -21.19 6.44 12.32
C ARG A 188 -22.61 6.13 11.84
N ASN A 189 -22.79 5.13 10.99
CA ASN A 189 -24.11 4.73 10.52
C ASN A 189 -25.02 4.21 11.65
N LYS A 190 -24.43 3.69 12.72
CA LYS A 190 -25.16 3.18 13.89
C LYS A 190 -25.41 4.27 14.95
N THR A 191 -24.47 5.17 15.14
CA THR A 191 -24.49 6.15 16.25
C THR A 191 -24.87 7.56 15.82
N GLY A 192 -24.65 7.89 14.54
CA GLY A 192 -24.76 9.26 14.03
C GLY A 192 -23.50 10.10 14.28
N GLU A 193 -22.45 9.58 14.90
CA GLU A 193 -21.26 10.32 15.33
C GLU A 193 -20.03 9.94 14.54
N GLY A 194 -19.22 10.95 14.17
CA GLY A 194 -17.88 10.77 13.61
C GLY A 194 -16.84 10.50 14.70
N GLN A 195 -15.60 10.19 14.29
CA GLN A 195 -14.50 9.94 15.23
C GLN A 195 -13.13 10.18 14.57
N LYS A 196 -12.08 10.15 15.40
CA LYS A 196 -10.70 10.08 14.90
C LYS A 196 -10.34 8.63 14.61
N VAL A 197 -9.53 8.44 13.55
CA VAL A 197 -8.82 7.21 13.21
C VAL A 197 -7.34 7.55 13.15
N ASP A 198 -6.53 6.90 13.95
CA ASP A 198 -5.07 7.12 14.04
C ASP A 198 -4.35 5.82 13.70
N THR A 199 -3.40 5.88 12.78
CA THR A 199 -2.51 4.78 12.41
C THR A 199 -1.14 5.32 12.01
N SER A 200 -0.15 4.44 11.99
CA SER A 200 1.22 4.87 11.71
C SER A 200 2.01 3.88 10.85
N LEU A 201 3.09 4.40 10.25
CA LEU A 201 4.05 3.58 9.51
C LEU A 201 4.74 2.55 10.42
N PHE A 202 5.02 2.94 11.67
CA PHE A 202 5.66 2.07 12.66
C PHE A 202 4.78 0.86 13.00
N GLU A 203 3.50 1.09 13.30
CA GLU A 203 2.53 0.04 13.56
C GLU A 203 2.32 -0.86 12.34
N ALA A 204 2.25 -0.24 11.15
CA ALA A 204 2.19 -0.96 9.88
C ALA A 204 3.41 -1.89 9.67
N GLY A 205 4.62 -1.44 10.04
CA GLY A 205 5.82 -2.26 9.99
C GLY A 205 5.78 -3.44 10.98
N ILE A 206 5.27 -3.22 12.20
CA ILE A 206 5.14 -4.28 13.22
C ILE A 206 4.19 -5.39 12.74
N VAL A 207 3.08 -5.05 12.10
CA VAL A 207 2.11 -6.04 11.57
C VAL A 207 2.77 -7.05 10.63
N HIS A 208 3.83 -6.68 9.91
CA HIS A 208 4.55 -7.58 9.02
C HIS A 208 5.46 -8.60 9.74
N THR A 209 5.62 -8.51 11.06
CA THR A 209 6.54 -9.37 11.83
C THR A 209 5.85 -10.54 12.55
N TYR A 210 4.59 -10.87 12.25
CA TYR A 210 3.79 -11.85 13.01
C TYR A 210 4.52 -13.17 13.34
N TRP A 211 5.12 -13.85 12.33
CA TRP A 211 5.84 -15.10 12.55
C TRP A 211 7.07 -14.91 13.43
N GLN A 212 7.86 -13.88 13.15
CA GLN A 212 9.08 -13.59 13.87
C GLN A 212 8.80 -13.07 15.29
N SER A 213 7.74 -12.28 15.45
CA SER A 213 7.25 -11.86 16.77
C SER A 213 6.77 -13.05 17.60
N ALA A 214 6.09 -14.03 16.99
CA ALA A 214 5.70 -15.26 17.67
C ALA A 214 6.91 -16.09 18.12
N ILE A 215 7.94 -16.20 17.27
CA ILE A 215 9.19 -16.88 17.63
C ILE A 215 9.88 -16.14 18.79
N ALA A 216 10.09 -14.84 18.66
CA ALA A 216 10.74 -14.05 19.72
C ALA A 216 9.97 -14.10 21.04
N GLY A 217 8.65 -14.03 21.01
CA GLY A 217 7.79 -14.13 22.21
C GLY A 217 7.84 -15.50 22.88
N ALA A 218 8.00 -16.58 22.10
CA ALA A 218 8.04 -17.94 22.63
C ALA A 218 9.45 -18.34 23.14
N THR A 219 10.51 -17.84 22.52
CA THR A 219 11.89 -18.29 22.80
C THR A 219 12.73 -17.26 23.55
N GLY A 220 12.31 -15.99 23.56
CA GLY A 220 13.12 -14.87 24.06
C GLY A 220 14.25 -14.45 23.10
N GLU A 221 14.40 -15.12 21.95
CA GLU A 221 15.45 -14.85 20.97
C GLU A 221 14.91 -14.15 19.73
N SER A 222 15.58 -13.08 19.29
CA SER A 222 15.21 -12.40 18.05
C SER A 222 15.66 -13.21 16.84
N PRO A 223 14.75 -13.62 15.95
CA PRO A 223 15.11 -14.25 14.68
C PRO A 223 15.87 -13.27 13.79
N GLY A 224 16.65 -13.81 12.85
CA GLY A 224 17.39 -13.03 11.86
C GLY A 224 16.85 -13.21 10.46
N PRO A 225 17.50 -12.57 9.47
CA PRO A 225 17.17 -12.75 8.06
C PRO A 225 17.54 -14.16 7.57
N LEU A 226 16.72 -14.68 6.67
CA LEU A 226 16.83 -16.05 6.12
C LEU A 226 16.82 -16.04 4.58
N GLY A 227 17.19 -14.93 3.93
CA GLY A 227 17.02 -14.78 2.49
C GLY A 227 15.56 -14.90 2.09
N SER A 228 15.28 -15.87 1.21
CA SER A 228 13.90 -16.18 0.79
C SER A 228 13.25 -17.33 1.58
N ALA A 229 13.94 -17.90 2.58
CA ALA A 229 13.44 -19.08 3.28
C ALA A 229 12.41 -18.75 4.36
N HIS A 230 11.42 -19.62 4.52
CA HIS A 230 10.41 -19.50 5.56
C HIS A 230 10.98 -19.85 6.95
N PRO A 231 10.64 -19.12 8.01
CA PRO A 231 11.20 -19.36 9.34
C PRO A 231 10.79 -20.70 9.95
N LEU A 232 9.60 -21.22 9.65
CA LEU A 232 9.02 -22.39 10.34
C LEU A 232 8.86 -23.64 9.48
N THR A 233 8.94 -23.55 8.15
CA THR A 233 8.71 -24.70 7.26
C THR A 233 9.81 -24.86 6.21
N ALA A 234 10.08 -26.11 5.79
CA ALA A 234 11.10 -26.43 4.81
C ALA A 234 10.72 -27.66 3.95
N PRO A 235 11.06 -27.62 2.64
CA PRO A 235 11.58 -26.49 1.88
C PRO A 235 10.47 -25.48 1.47
N TYR A 236 10.69 -24.23 1.72
CA TYR A 236 9.83 -23.12 1.29
C TYR A 236 10.71 -21.90 1.03
N GLN A 237 11.20 -21.75 -0.20
CA GLN A 237 12.14 -20.69 -0.58
C GLN A 237 12.33 -20.61 -2.09
N ALA A 238 13.18 -19.68 -2.53
CA ALA A 238 13.67 -19.62 -3.90
C ALA A 238 14.83 -20.60 -4.12
N PHE A 239 14.87 -21.21 -5.31
CA PHE A 239 15.92 -22.12 -5.75
C PHE A 239 16.43 -21.72 -7.12
N LYS A 240 17.73 -21.96 -7.37
CA LYS A 240 18.37 -21.70 -8.64
C LYS A 240 18.13 -22.89 -9.58
N THR A 241 17.66 -22.61 -10.78
CA THR A 241 17.57 -23.55 -11.90
C THR A 241 18.74 -23.32 -12.87
N LYS A 242 18.75 -24.02 -13.99
CA LYS A 242 19.79 -23.86 -15.02
C LYS A 242 19.92 -22.41 -15.54
N ASP A 243 18.82 -21.66 -15.60
CA ASP A 243 18.75 -20.33 -16.21
C ASP A 243 18.33 -19.21 -15.26
N LYS A 244 17.32 -19.43 -14.42
CA LYS A 244 16.72 -18.42 -13.54
C LYS A 244 16.50 -18.96 -12.12
N TRP A 245 15.95 -18.14 -11.25
CA TRP A 245 15.44 -18.54 -9.95
C TRP A 245 13.93 -18.78 -10.03
N ILE A 246 13.44 -19.79 -9.29
CA ILE A 246 12.02 -20.06 -9.09
C ILE A 246 11.73 -20.18 -7.59
N THR A 247 10.48 -19.95 -7.21
CA THR A 247 10.00 -20.21 -5.84
C THR A 247 9.34 -21.57 -5.75
N VAL A 248 9.56 -22.27 -4.64
CA VAL A 248 8.96 -23.59 -4.35
C VAL A 248 8.38 -23.60 -2.94
N GLY A 249 7.11 -23.98 -2.83
CA GLY A 249 6.36 -24.01 -1.57
C GLY A 249 6.01 -25.43 -1.10
N ALA A 250 6.99 -26.21 -0.67
CA ALA A 250 6.76 -27.56 -0.10
C ALA A 250 6.65 -27.49 1.44
N SER A 251 5.66 -26.75 1.94
CA SER A 251 5.53 -26.35 3.35
C SER A 251 4.96 -27.41 4.29
N ASN A 252 4.42 -28.51 3.78
CA ASN A 252 3.85 -29.60 4.57
C ASN A 252 4.26 -30.96 3.98
N GLN A 253 3.93 -32.06 4.68
CA GLN A 253 4.37 -33.40 4.25
C GLN A 253 3.83 -33.81 2.87
N ASN A 254 2.60 -33.45 2.55
CA ASN A 254 2.02 -33.77 1.25
C ASN A 254 2.75 -33.03 0.11
N THR A 255 2.97 -31.72 0.24
CA THR A 255 3.72 -30.95 -0.76
C THR A 255 5.21 -31.32 -0.80
N TRP A 256 5.79 -31.80 0.31
CA TRP A 256 7.11 -32.42 0.31
C TRP A 256 7.18 -33.65 -0.58
N LEU A 257 6.23 -34.58 -0.45
CA LEU A 257 6.15 -35.75 -1.28
C LEU A 257 5.91 -35.43 -2.76
N MET A 258 5.10 -34.43 -3.05
CA MET A 258 4.92 -33.93 -4.43
C MET A 258 6.24 -33.42 -5.02
N LEU A 259 7.04 -32.68 -4.24
CA LEU A 259 8.37 -32.23 -4.67
C LEU A 259 9.28 -33.38 -4.95
N LEU A 260 9.41 -34.37 -4.03
CA LEU A 260 10.27 -35.52 -4.20
C LEU A 260 9.93 -36.34 -5.46
N LYS A 261 8.63 -36.55 -5.69
CA LYS A 261 8.15 -37.21 -6.90
C LYS A 261 8.52 -36.42 -8.16
N ALA A 262 8.33 -35.11 -8.13
CA ALA A 262 8.60 -34.24 -9.28
C ALA A 262 10.08 -34.19 -9.67
N ILE A 263 10.99 -34.30 -8.70
CA ILE A 263 12.45 -34.30 -8.92
C ILE A 263 13.07 -35.69 -8.99
N ASP A 264 12.26 -36.75 -8.90
CA ASP A 264 12.69 -38.19 -8.91
C ASP A 264 13.67 -38.49 -7.76
N ARG A 265 13.36 -38.02 -6.54
CA ARG A 265 14.18 -38.23 -5.33
C ARG A 265 13.36 -38.76 -4.16
N MET A 266 12.57 -39.83 -4.43
CA MET A 266 11.77 -40.49 -3.38
C MET A 266 12.63 -41.13 -2.29
N ASP A 267 13.92 -41.41 -2.57
CA ASP A 267 14.92 -41.87 -1.59
C ASP A 267 15.01 -40.93 -0.36
N LEU A 268 14.77 -39.64 -0.54
CA LEU A 268 14.81 -38.66 0.55
C LEU A 268 13.62 -38.76 1.52
N GLN A 269 12.55 -39.48 1.14
CA GLN A 269 11.41 -39.69 2.05
C GLN A 269 11.81 -40.60 3.22
N GLU A 270 12.63 -41.65 2.94
CA GLU A 270 13.07 -42.64 3.93
C GLU A 270 14.29 -42.14 4.75
N ASN A 271 14.89 -41.04 4.35
CA ASN A 271 16.01 -40.44 5.07
C ASN A 271 15.51 -39.76 6.33
N GLU A 272 15.95 -40.23 7.49
CA GLU A 272 15.57 -39.67 8.81
C GLU A 272 15.81 -38.15 8.91
N MET A 273 16.87 -37.64 8.26
CA MET A 273 17.19 -36.21 8.25
C MET A 273 16.10 -35.35 7.60
N PHE A 274 15.22 -35.95 6.77
CA PHE A 274 14.20 -35.21 6.01
C PHE A 274 12.77 -35.72 6.22
N SER A 275 12.59 -36.71 7.09
CA SER A 275 11.32 -37.43 7.32
C SER A 275 10.19 -36.53 7.86
N SER A 276 10.52 -35.49 8.63
CA SER A 276 9.59 -34.52 9.20
C SER A 276 9.97 -33.08 8.88
N ASN A 277 9.03 -32.14 9.02
CA ASN A 277 9.33 -30.72 8.88
C ASN A 277 10.41 -30.26 9.88
N PHE A 278 10.37 -30.77 11.11
CA PHE A 278 11.38 -30.46 12.13
C PHE A 278 12.76 -30.90 11.65
N ASN A 279 12.90 -32.15 11.22
CA ASN A 279 14.17 -32.70 10.74
C ASN A 279 14.68 -31.96 9.49
N ARG A 280 13.80 -31.60 8.56
CA ARG A 280 14.16 -30.77 7.39
C ARG A 280 14.67 -29.39 7.78
N LYS A 281 14.10 -28.77 8.82
CA LYS A 281 14.56 -27.47 9.35
C LYS A 281 15.94 -27.60 9.99
N GLU A 282 16.15 -28.60 10.82
CA GLU A 282 17.46 -28.84 11.46
C GLU A 282 18.57 -29.13 10.42
N ASN A 283 18.23 -29.82 9.33
CA ASN A 283 19.16 -30.20 8.27
C ASN A 283 18.99 -29.34 7.00
N ILE A 284 18.51 -28.10 7.14
CA ILE A 284 18.14 -27.24 6.00
C ILE A 284 19.29 -27.01 5.02
N LYS A 285 20.51 -26.86 5.49
CA LYS A 285 21.69 -26.62 4.62
C LYS A 285 21.91 -27.77 3.65
N GLN A 286 21.97 -29.01 4.18
CA GLN A 286 22.11 -30.23 3.34
C GLN A 286 20.94 -30.39 2.40
N LEU A 287 19.72 -30.18 2.88
CA LEU A 287 18.53 -30.25 2.05
C LEU A 287 18.61 -29.29 0.86
N VAL A 288 18.98 -28.03 1.12
CA VAL A 288 19.09 -27.00 0.07
C VAL A 288 20.20 -27.35 -0.93
N GLU A 289 21.33 -27.89 -0.49
CA GLU A 289 22.41 -28.36 -1.38
C GLU A 289 21.93 -29.47 -2.32
N ILE A 290 21.21 -30.47 -1.78
CA ILE A 290 20.64 -31.55 -2.57
C ILE A 290 19.63 -30.99 -3.59
N LEU A 291 18.69 -30.19 -3.17
CA LEU A 291 17.67 -29.60 -4.05
C LEU A 291 18.30 -28.71 -5.13
N ASN A 292 19.28 -27.90 -4.80
CA ASN A 292 20.00 -27.09 -5.78
C ASN A 292 20.72 -27.96 -6.83
N SER A 293 21.34 -29.07 -6.41
CA SER A 293 22.02 -29.99 -7.34
C SER A 293 21.05 -30.66 -8.34
N GLU A 294 19.80 -30.88 -7.94
CA GLU A 294 18.75 -31.40 -8.82
C GLU A 294 18.18 -30.28 -9.73
N LEU A 295 17.86 -29.13 -9.15
CA LEU A 295 17.12 -28.07 -9.86
C LEU A 295 17.95 -27.35 -10.93
N VAL A 296 19.27 -27.33 -10.83
CA VAL A 296 20.15 -26.78 -11.89
C VAL A 296 20.19 -27.63 -13.16
N LYS A 297 19.66 -28.87 -13.14
CA LYS A 297 19.68 -29.81 -14.30
C LYS A 297 18.71 -29.38 -15.42
N LYS A 298 17.64 -28.61 -15.11
CA LYS A 298 16.65 -28.16 -16.09
C LYS A 298 16.43 -26.66 -16.00
N THR A 299 15.81 -26.09 -17.01
CA THR A 299 15.42 -24.68 -17.04
C THR A 299 14.24 -24.40 -16.11
N SER A 300 14.07 -23.14 -15.73
CA SER A 300 12.93 -22.69 -14.95
C SER A 300 11.59 -23.08 -15.58
N LYS A 301 11.45 -22.90 -16.89
CA LYS A 301 10.23 -23.27 -17.63
C LYS A 301 9.92 -24.77 -17.55
N GLU A 302 10.93 -25.62 -17.68
CA GLU A 302 10.76 -27.09 -17.57
C GLU A 302 10.35 -27.48 -16.16
N TRP A 303 11.01 -26.92 -15.12
CA TRP A 303 10.67 -27.22 -13.74
C TRP A 303 9.28 -26.73 -13.34
N LEU A 304 8.91 -25.52 -13.70
CA LEU A 304 7.59 -24.97 -13.40
C LEU A 304 6.48 -25.85 -13.99
N LYS A 305 6.67 -26.30 -15.26
CA LYS A 305 5.72 -27.24 -15.85
C LYS A 305 5.64 -28.58 -15.10
N ILE A 306 6.78 -29.16 -14.74
CA ILE A 306 6.83 -30.44 -13.97
C ILE A 306 6.14 -30.27 -12.62
N PHE A 307 6.37 -29.15 -11.92
CA PHE A 307 5.78 -28.88 -10.61
C PHE A 307 4.28 -28.63 -10.70
N ASP A 308 3.82 -27.88 -11.69
CA ASP A 308 2.39 -27.67 -11.94
C ASP A 308 1.68 -28.98 -12.27
N ASP A 309 2.27 -29.83 -13.13
CA ASP A 309 1.73 -31.15 -13.48
C ASP A 309 1.61 -32.07 -12.25
N ASN A 310 2.43 -31.86 -11.21
CA ASN A 310 2.39 -32.62 -9.94
C ASN A 310 1.62 -31.89 -8.83
N GLY A 311 1.02 -30.72 -9.10
CA GLY A 311 0.23 -29.95 -8.14
C GLY A 311 1.06 -29.28 -7.02
N LEU A 312 2.37 -29.10 -7.23
CA LEU A 312 3.26 -28.48 -6.27
C LEU A 312 3.19 -26.93 -6.42
N PRO A 313 2.91 -26.19 -5.36
CA PRO A 313 2.96 -24.73 -5.39
C PRO A 313 4.35 -24.21 -5.76
N CYS A 314 4.46 -23.54 -6.90
CA CYS A 314 5.69 -22.96 -7.42
C CYS A 314 5.39 -21.71 -8.25
N GLY A 315 6.42 -20.93 -8.58
CA GLY A 315 6.26 -19.78 -9.44
C GLY A 315 7.59 -19.19 -9.89
N PRO A 316 7.58 -18.44 -11.01
CA PRO A 316 8.75 -17.66 -11.44
C PRO A 316 8.98 -16.48 -10.51
N ILE A 317 10.18 -15.92 -10.54
CA ILE A 317 10.47 -14.60 -9.97
C ILE A 317 10.40 -13.60 -11.13
N ASN A 318 9.22 -12.99 -11.29
CA ASN A 318 8.96 -12.02 -12.35
C ASN A 318 9.61 -10.66 -12.07
N SER A 319 10.17 -10.04 -13.09
CA SER A 319 10.40 -8.60 -13.10
C SER A 319 9.07 -7.84 -13.18
N ILE A 320 9.07 -6.54 -12.90
CA ILE A 320 7.87 -5.70 -13.03
C ILE A 320 7.31 -5.73 -14.46
N ASN A 321 8.18 -5.76 -15.48
CA ASN A 321 7.74 -5.84 -16.87
C ASN A 321 7.13 -7.20 -17.22
N GLU A 322 7.67 -8.31 -16.69
CA GLU A 322 7.08 -9.64 -16.84
C GLU A 322 5.72 -9.73 -16.12
N MET A 323 5.61 -9.17 -14.91
CA MET A 323 4.34 -9.09 -14.17
C MET A 323 3.29 -8.27 -14.94
N PHE A 324 3.66 -7.22 -15.67
CA PHE A 324 2.71 -6.41 -16.45
C PHE A 324 2.00 -7.19 -17.55
N VAL A 325 2.63 -8.22 -18.09
CA VAL A 325 2.10 -9.04 -19.19
C VAL A 325 1.69 -10.45 -18.75
N ASP A 326 1.79 -10.73 -17.46
CA ASP A 326 1.38 -12.02 -16.89
C ASP A 326 -0.12 -12.25 -17.10
N PRO A 327 -0.55 -13.45 -17.58
CA PRO A 327 -1.95 -13.73 -17.86
C PRO A 327 -2.89 -13.50 -16.67
N GLN A 328 -2.45 -13.84 -15.45
CA GLN A 328 -3.25 -13.62 -14.25
C GLN A 328 -3.39 -12.14 -13.90
N THR A 329 -2.34 -11.36 -14.12
CA THR A 329 -2.36 -9.90 -13.97
C THR A 329 -3.36 -9.26 -14.92
N ILE A 330 -3.40 -9.73 -16.17
CA ILE A 330 -4.32 -9.23 -17.21
C ILE A 330 -5.75 -9.64 -16.86
N GLU A 331 -6.01 -10.93 -16.61
CA GLU A 331 -7.36 -11.45 -16.30
C GLU A 331 -7.94 -10.81 -15.04
N ARG A 332 -7.09 -10.48 -14.06
CA ARG A 332 -7.51 -9.80 -12.84
C ARG A 332 -7.53 -8.28 -12.97
N GLU A 333 -7.31 -7.74 -14.17
CA GLU A 333 -7.28 -6.28 -14.42
C GLU A 333 -6.38 -5.53 -13.43
N MET A 334 -5.22 -6.12 -13.09
CA MET A 334 -4.29 -5.50 -12.15
C MET A 334 -3.41 -4.45 -12.81
N ILE A 335 -3.32 -4.45 -14.12
CA ILE A 335 -2.74 -3.37 -14.92
C ILE A 335 -3.83 -2.84 -15.85
N ILE A 336 -4.12 -1.56 -15.71
CA ILE A 336 -5.18 -0.86 -16.45
C ILE A 336 -4.63 0.33 -17.21
N ASP A 337 -5.31 0.71 -18.28
CA ASP A 337 -5.08 1.97 -18.97
C ASP A 337 -5.90 3.08 -18.33
N VAL A 338 -5.24 4.20 -18.07
CA VAL A 338 -5.88 5.43 -17.59
C VAL A 338 -5.53 6.59 -18.50
N ASP A 339 -6.40 7.57 -18.59
CA ASP A 339 -6.22 8.75 -19.44
C ASP A 339 -6.08 10.00 -18.56
N ASN A 340 -4.91 10.60 -18.58
CA ASN A 340 -4.64 11.88 -17.94
C ASN A 340 -4.72 13.00 -18.98
N LYS A 341 -5.32 14.11 -18.62
CA LYS A 341 -5.60 15.22 -19.54
C LYS A 341 -4.35 15.81 -20.21
N LYS A 342 -3.22 15.85 -19.50
CA LYS A 342 -1.96 16.39 -20.00
C LYS A 342 -1.02 15.27 -20.52
N ALA A 343 -0.81 14.25 -19.71
CA ALA A 343 0.09 13.15 -20.04
C ALA A 343 -0.48 12.18 -21.09
N GLY A 344 -1.81 12.13 -21.26
CA GLY A 344 -2.50 11.17 -22.12
C GLY A 344 -2.56 9.77 -21.48
N LYS A 345 -2.55 8.73 -22.31
CA LYS A 345 -2.67 7.34 -21.85
C LYS A 345 -1.42 6.88 -21.09
N SER A 346 -1.66 6.23 -19.96
CA SER A 346 -0.61 5.61 -19.15
C SER A 346 -1.13 4.34 -18.47
N LYS A 347 -0.21 3.49 -18.00
CA LYS A 347 -0.55 2.30 -17.20
C LYS A 347 -0.67 2.68 -15.73
N ALA A 348 -1.62 2.04 -15.04
CA ALA A 348 -1.79 2.16 -13.60
C ALA A 348 -2.12 0.79 -12.99
N ILE A 349 -1.88 0.65 -11.68
CA ILE A 349 -2.29 -0.54 -10.93
C ILE A 349 -3.80 -0.47 -10.72
N GLY A 350 -4.50 -1.54 -11.07
CA GLY A 350 -5.94 -1.69 -10.92
C GLY A 350 -6.36 -1.97 -9.47
N MET A 351 -7.67 -1.95 -9.23
CA MET A 351 -8.23 -2.27 -7.91
C MET A 351 -8.04 -3.77 -7.59
N PRO A 352 -7.35 -4.11 -6.48
CA PRO A 352 -7.06 -5.51 -6.15
C PRO A 352 -8.26 -6.28 -5.60
N ILE A 353 -9.32 -5.59 -5.15
CA ILE A 353 -10.53 -6.21 -4.60
C ILE A 353 -11.59 -6.34 -5.70
N LYS A 354 -12.17 -7.53 -5.84
CA LYS A 354 -13.24 -7.80 -6.80
C LYS A 354 -14.53 -8.14 -6.04
N PHE A 355 -15.64 -7.49 -6.40
CA PHE A 355 -16.92 -7.66 -5.74
C PHE A 355 -17.91 -8.41 -6.65
N SER A 356 -18.70 -9.32 -6.08
CA SER A 356 -19.73 -10.06 -6.83
C SER A 356 -20.98 -9.22 -7.13
N LYS A 357 -21.21 -8.12 -6.42
CA LYS A 357 -22.41 -7.29 -6.53
C LYS A 357 -22.10 -5.82 -6.81
N SER A 358 -21.23 -5.18 -6.02
CA SER A 358 -20.84 -3.79 -6.20
C SER A 358 -19.92 -3.63 -7.43
N LYS A 359 -19.99 -2.49 -8.10
CA LYS A 359 -19.00 -2.11 -9.12
C LYS A 359 -17.91 -1.26 -8.48
N THR A 360 -16.71 -1.33 -9.01
CA THR A 360 -15.67 -0.32 -8.79
C THR A 360 -15.88 0.83 -9.77
N GLU A 361 -15.40 2.03 -9.42
CA GLU A 361 -15.48 3.16 -10.36
C GLU A 361 -14.58 2.92 -11.58
N LYS A 362 -15.05 3.41 -12.75
CA LYS A 362 -14.24 3.40 -13.96
C LYS A 362 -13.02 4.28 -13.74
N SER A 363 -11.84 3.72 -13.99
CA SER A 363 -10.58 4.43 -13.74
C SER A 363 -10.39 5.64 -14.64
N LYS A 364 -10.12 6.79 -14.00
CA LYS A 364 -9.71 8.06 -14.62
C LYS A 364 -8.26 8.33 -14.24
N GLY A 365 -7.55 9.09 -15.05
CA GLY A 365 -6.18 9.54 -14.72
C GLY A 365 -6.14 10.41 -13.46
N ALA A 366 -4.94 10.61 -12.93
CA ALA A 366 -4.72 11.54 -11.83
C ALA A 366 -4.99 12.99 -12.27
N PRO A 367 -5.50 13.87 -11.41
CA PRO A 367 -5.76 15.26 -11.78
C PRO A 367 -4.47 16.05 -11.96
N ASN A 368 -4.44 16.99 -12.89
CA ASN A 368 -3.44 18.06 -12.89
C ASN A 368 -3.65 18.97 -11.67
N LEU A 369 -2.63 19.73 -11.28
CA LEU A 369 -2.75 20.63 -10.15
C LEU A 369 -3.88 21.66 -10.39
N GLY A 370 -4.84 21.72 -9.48
CA GLY A 370 -5.99 22.62 -9.57
C GLY A 370 -7.02 22.29 -10.66
N GLU A 371 -6.91 21.15 -11.32
CA GLU A 371 -7.76 20.81 -12.49
C GLU A 371 -9.26 20.95 -12.25
N HIS A 372 -9.71 20.65 -11.05
CA HIS A 372 -11.14 20.67 -10.71
C HIS A 372 -11.51 21.80 -9.75
N THR A 373 -10.61 22.80 -9.53
CA THR A 373 -10.82 23.86 -8.55
C THR A 373 -12.15 24.57 -8.75
N LYS A 374 -12.44 25.05 -9.96
CA LYS A 374 -13.69 25.78 -10.25
C LYS A 374 -14.94 24.90 -10.07
N GLU A 375 -14.87 23.64 -10.51
CA GLU A 375 -15.96 22.66 -10.32
C GLU A 375 -16.23 22.41 -8.83
N ILE A 376 -15.16 22.17 -8.05
CA ILE A 376 -15.24 21.90 -6.61
C ILE A 376 -15.80 23.12 -5.88
N MET A 377 -15.31 24.32 -6.18
CA MET A 377 -15.84 25.54 -5.57
C MET A 377 -17.35 25.71 -5.78
N LYS A 378 -17.84 25.37 -6.98
CA LYS A 378 -19.29 25.40 -7.27
C LYS A 378 -20.08 24.34 -6.49
N ILE A 379 -19.53 23.14 -6.30
CA ILE A 379 -20.13 22.07 -5.45
C ILE A 379 -20.35 22.58 -4.02
N PHE A 380 -19.50 23.48 -3.54
CA PHE A 380 -19.59 24.08 -2.21
C PHE A 380 -20.23 25.47 -2.23
N ASP A 381 -21.08 25.76 -3.22
CA ASP A 381 -21.94 26.95 -3.34
C ASP A 381 -21.19 28.29 -3.40
N TYR A 382 -20.00 28.33 -4.03
CA TYR A 382 -19.35 29.57 -4.40
C TYR A 382 -19.80 30.03 -5.79
N ASN A 383 -20.17 31.28 -5.92
CA ASN A 383 -20.53 31.86 -7.22
C ASN A 383 -19.28 32.27 -8.02
N ASP A 384 -19.46 32.54 -9.33
CA ASP A 384 -18.34 32.83 -10.22
C ASP A 384 -17.56 34.10 -9.76
N LYS A 385 -18.23 35.13 -9.25
CA LYS A 385 -17.57 36.35 -8.75
C LYS A 385 -16.64 36.07 -7.57
N GLN A 386 -17.06 35.24 -6.62
CA GLN A 386 -16.23 34.82 -5.49
C GLN A 386 -15.04 33.94 -5.96
N ILE A 387 -15.28 33.04 -6.88
CA ILE A 387 -14.25 32.20 -7.44
C ILE A 387 -13.18 33.04 -8.17
N ASP A 388 -13.61 33.97 -8.99
CA ASP A 388 -12.69 34.87 -9.71
C ASP A 388 -11.88 35.75 -8.75
N ASP A 389 -12.48 36.26 -7.66
CA ASP A 389 -11.75 36.99 -6.60
C ASP A 389 -10.68 36.09 -5.95
N PHE A 390 -11.00 34.86 -5.59
CA PHE A 390 -10.04 33.92 -5.01
C PHE A 390 -8.90 33.55 -5.95
N TYR A 391 -9.14 33.42 -7.27
CA TYR A 391 -8.09 33.28 -8.28
C TYR A 391 -7.17 34.47 -8.34
N ASN A 392 -7.75 35.71 -8.38
CA ASN A 392 -6.98 36.94 -8.44
C ASN A 392 -6.07 37.13 -7.22
N ARG A 393 -6.54 36.73 -6.05
CA ARG A 393 -5.81 36.78 -4.78
C ARG A 393 -4.90 35.55 -4.55
N LYS A 394 -4.85 34.61 -5.47
CA LYS A 394 -4.08 33.34 -5.39
C LYS A 394 -4.41 32.48 -4.16
N ILE A 395 -5.64 32.57 -3.69
CA ILE A 395 -6.18 31.66 -2.66
C ILE A 395 -6.40 30.28 -3.25
N ILE A 396 -6.78 30.21 -4.50
CA ILE A 396 -6.93 29.01 -5.33
C ILE A 396 -6.17 29.18 -6.65
N ILE A 397 -5.86 28.05 -7.33
CA ILE A 397 -5.34 28.05 -8.70
C ILE A 397 -6.06 26.99 -9.53
#